data_ef83e521f0479bd93275597da35f5402
#
_entry.id   ef83e521f0479bd93275597da35f5402
#
_cell.length_a   1.000
_cell.length_b   1.000
_cell.length_c   1.000
_cell.angle_alpha   90.00
_cell.angle_beta   90.00
_cell.angle_gamma   90.00
#
_symmetry.space_group_name_H-M   'P 1'
#
loop_
_entity.id
_entity.type
_entity.pdbx_description
1 polymer ?
#
loop_
_entity_poly.entity_id
_entity_poly.type
_entity_poly.pdbx_seq_one_letter_code
_entity_poly.pdbx_strand_id
1 'polypeptide(L)'
;AIDIYWELLRLNPGDNQGNRYILSACLLEDGRDQEMRLLMARYGDEKTCFIAYDKTLWTYRVTGGANERSNMMLQEALESNQCVPAYLLGEKAIPWRKPNYYGMGDENEAIIYASHSRKAWEQTPGALEWLKGKRVSSA
;
A
#
# COMPACT_ATOMS: atom_id res chain seq x y z
N ALA A 1 8.85 -11.41 12.91
CA ALA A 1 8.11 -10.17 12.98
C ALA A 1 6.67 -10.32 12.46
N ILE A 2 6.46 -11.00 11.34
CA ILE A 2 5.10 -11.19 10.79
C ILE A 2 4.19 -11.86 11.80
N ASP A 3 4.67 -12.89 12.50
CA ASP A 3 3.86 -13.63 13.47
C ASP A 3 3.39 -12.74 14.62
N ILE A 4 4.23 -11.80 15.04
CA ILE A 4 3.87 -10.86 16.10
C ILE A 4 2.71 -9.98 15.69
N TYR A 5 2.71 -9.49 14.44
CA TYR A 5 1.62 -8.64 13.96
C TYR A 5 0.31 -9.41 13.83
N TRP A 6 0.36 -10.67 13.37
CA TRP A 6 -0.84 -11.51 13.34
C TRP A 6 -1.41 -11.69 14.75
N GLU A 7 -0.53 -11.92 15.73
CA GLU A 7 -0.96 -12.07 17.12
C GLU A 7 -1.57 -10.79 17.69
N LEU A 8 -0.99 -9.64 17.35
CA LEU A 8 -1.55 -8.35 17.77
C LEU A 8 -2.94 -8.12 17.20
N LEU A 9 -3.17 -8.52 15.94
CA LEU A 9 -4.48 -8.42 15.32
C LEU A 9 -5.49 -9.41 15.92
N ARG A 10 -5.02 -10.59 16.34
CA ARG A 10 -5.87 -11.56 17.01
C ARG A 10 -6.35 -11.01 18.35
N LEU A 11 -5.46 -10.35 19.08
CA LEU A 11 -5.77 -9.80 20.40
C LEU A 11 -6.65 -8.54 20.30
N ASN A 12 -6.49 -7.78 19.24
CA ASN A 12 -7.24 -6.54 19.03
C ASN A 12 -7.64 -6.42 17.56
N PRO A 13 -8.75 -7.06 17.13
CA PRO A 13 -9.16 -7.00 15.72
C PRO A 13 -9.49 -5.61 15.22
N GLY A 14 -9.88 -4.68 16.10
CA GLY A 14 -10.11 -3.29 15.73
C GLY A 14 -8.84 -2.53 15.38
N ASP A 15 -7.70 -3.02 15.90
CA ASP A 15 -6.38 -2.54 15.54
C ASP A 15 -6.21 -1.01 15.57
N ASN A 16 -6.46 -0.41 16.72
CA ASN A 16 -6.34 1.03 16.89
C ASN A 16 -4.92 1.55 16.63
N GLN A 17 -3.91 0.69 16.72
CA GLN A 17 -2.51 1.08 16.55
C GLN A 17 -2.03 0.96 15.11
N GLY A 18 -2.84 0.43 14.21
CA GLY A 18 -2.47 0.33 12.80
C GLY A 18 -1.48 -0.78 12.48
N ASN A 19 -1.43 -1.84 13.28
CA ASN A 19 -0.53 -2.97 13.03
C ASN A 19 -0.79 -3.65 11.69
N ARG A 20 -2.02 -3.59 11.19
CA ARG A 20 -2.40 -4.15 9.90
C ARG A 20 -1.64 -3.50 8.74
N TYR A 21 -1.29 -2.25 8.86
CA TYR A 21 -0.56 -1.54 7.80
C TYR A 21 0.89 -2.03 7.72
N ILE A 22 1.52 -2.24 8.86
CA ILE A 22 2.88 -2.76 8.91
C ILE A 22 2.90 -4.20 8.43
N LEU A 23 1.93 -5.00 8.87
CA LEU A 23 1.81 -6.38 8.44
C LEU A 23 1.63 -6.48 6.93
N SER A 24 0.76 -5.66 6.35
CA SER A 24 0.52 -5.62 4.91
C SER A 24 1.82 -5.39 4.14
N ALA A 25 2.60 -4.39 4.55
CA ALA A 25 3.88 -4.09 3.92
C ALA A 25 4.85 -5.28 4.01
N CYS A 26 4.92 -5.91 5.19
CA CYS A 26 5.80 -7.06 5.40
C CYS A 26 5.40 -8.25 4.55
N LEU A 27 4.10 -8.52 4.43
CA LEU A 27 3.60 -9.63 3.61
C LEU A 27 3.92 -9.42 2.14
N LEU A 28 3.78 -8.19 1.66
CA LEU A 28 4.11 -7.85 0.28
C LEU A 28 5.61 -8.00 0.01
N GLU A 29 6.46 -7.51 0.91
CA GLU A 29 7.90 -7.65 0.75
C GLU A 29 8.33 -9.11 0.73
N ASP A 30 7.68 -9.94 1.52
CA ASP A 30 8.03 -11.34 1.68
C ASP A 30 7.32 -12.25 0.68
N GLY A 31 6.44 -11.70 -0.16
CA GLY A 31 5.74 -12.47 -1.19
C GLY A 31 4.72 -13.46 -0.63
N ARG A 32 4.17 -13.20 0.54
CA ARG A 32 3.22 -14.12 1.20
C ARG A 32 1.79 -13.85 0.74
N ASP A 33 1.49 -14.27 -0.49
CA ASP A 33 0.20 -13.98 -1.13
C ASP A 33 -1.00 -14.58 -0.41
N GLN A 34 -0.86 -15.78 0.15
CA GLN A 34 -1.96 -16.43 0.87
C GLN A 34 -2.33 -15.66 2.14
N GLU A 35 -1.32 -15.23 2.90
CA GLU A 35 -1.57 -14.43 4.09
C GLU A 35 -2.10 -13.06 3.73
N MET A 36 -1.62 -12.49 2.62
CA MET A 36 -2.15 -11.22 2.12
C MET A 36 -3.63 -11.34 1.77
N ARG A 37 -4.04 -12.46 1.19
CA ARG A 37 -5.46 -12.73 0.91
C ARG A 37 -6.28 -12.71 2.20
N LEU A 38 -5.78 -13.35 3.26
CA LEU A 38 -6.47 -13.37 4.54
C LEU A 38 -6.58 -11.96 5.14
N LEU A 39 -5.50 -11.18 5.06
CA LEU A 39 -5.51 -9.83 5.58
C LEU A 39 -6.50 -8.95 4.80
N MET A 40 -6.51 -9.05 3.49
CA MET A 40 -7.43 -8.26 2.65
C MET A 40 -8.88 -8.70 2.82
N ALA A 41 -9.13 -9.97 3.15
CA ALA A 41 -10.49 -10.43 3.46
C ALA A 41 -11.04 -9.73 4.71
N ARG A 42 -10.17 -9.40 5.66
CA ARG A 42 -10.59 -8.73 6.90
C ARG A 42 -10.63 -7.21 6.77
N TYR A 43 -9.65 -6.61 6.09
CA TYR A 43 -9.47 -5.16 6.10
C TYR A 43 -9.51 -4.54 4.70
N GLY A 44 -9.70 -5.33 3.66
CA GLY A 44 -9.59 -4.85 2.27
C GLY A 44 -10.63 -3.82 1.85
N ASP A 45 -11.73 -3.67 2.59
CA ASP A 45 -12.75 -2.67 2.30
C ASP A 45 -12.41 -1.29 2.87
N GLU A 46 -11.34 -1.20 3.65
CA GLU A 46 -10.91 0.06 4.24
C GLU A 46 -10.46 1.02 3.14
N LYS A 47 -10.81 2.30 3.28
CA LYS A 47 -10.57 3.31 2.26
C LYS A 47 -9.28 4.12 2.45
N THR A 48 -8.46 3.76 3.45
CA THR A 48 -7.18 4.46 3.64
C THR A 48 -6.23 4.14 2.50
N CYS A 49 -5.28 5.04 2.24
CA CYS A 49 -4.29 4.81 1.20
C CYS A 49 -3.40 3.61 1.54
N PHE A 50 -3.21 3.31 2.83
CA PHE A 50 -2.41 2.16 3.25
C PHE A 50 -2.95 0.86 2.65
N ILE A 51 -4.23 0.63 2.82
CA ILE A 51 -4.88 -0.58 2.28
C ILE A 51 -5.09 -0.46 0.78
N ALA A 52 -5.52 0.71 0.30
CA ALA A 52 -5.82 0.89 -1.13
C ALA A 52 -4.58 0.63 -2.01
N TYR A 53 -3.44 1.20 -1.67
CA TYR A 53 -2.23 1.01 -2.47
C TYR A 53 -1.63 -0.39 -2.31
N ASP A 54 -1.64 -0.96 -1.11
CA ASP A 54 -1.12 -2.31 -0.92
C ASP A 54 -2.01 -3.34 -1.62
N LYS A 55 -3.33 -3.17 -1.55
CA LYS A 55 -4.27 -4.04 -2.27
C LYS A 55 -4.05 -3.93 -3.78
N THR A 56 -3.78 -2.73 -4.27
CA THR A 56 -3.50 -2.48 -5.68
C THR A 56 -2.26 -3.25 -6.13
N LEU A 57 -1.16 -3.14 -5.39
CA LEU A 57 0.08 -3.81 -5.74
C LEU A 57 -0.10 -5.33 -5.70
N TRP A 58 -0.78 -5.84 -4.66
CA TRP A 58 -1.06 -7.26 -4.55
C TRP A 58 -1.90 -7.76 -5.72
N THR A 59 -2.95 -7.03 -6.09
CA THR A 59 -3.80 -7.39 -7.22
C THR A 59 -2.99 -7.44 -8.52
N TYR A 60 -2.11 -6.45 -8.72
CA TYR A 60 -1.22 -6.44 -9.88
C TYR A 60 -0.39 -7.73 -9.94
N ARG A 61 0.19 -8.14 -8.82
CA ARG A 61 1.00 -9.35 -8.75
C ARG A 61 0.21 -10.61 -9.06
N VAL A 62 -0.92 -10.82 -8.38
CA VAL A 62 -1.65 -12.07 -8.47
C VAL A 62 -2.46 -12.22 -9.76
N THR A 63 -2.75 -11.11 -10.45
CA THR A 63 -3.46 -11.16 -11.73
C THR A 63 -2.54 -11.07 -12.93
N GLY A 64 -1.23 -11.04 -12.72
CA GLY A 64 -0.26 -11.07 -13.79
C GLY A 64 0.09 -9.72 -14.40
N GLY A 65 -0.21 -8.61 -13.72
CA GLY A 65 0.19 -7.28 -14.16
C GLY A 65 -0.97 -6.31 -14.37
N ALA A 66 -0.80 -5.40 -15.32
CA ALA A 66 -1.82 -4.40 -15.64
C ALA A 66 -2.98 -5.05 -16.40
N ASN A 67 -4.18 -4.88 -15.87
CA ASN A 67 -5.41 -5.38 -16.49
C ASN A 67 -6.58 -4.57 -15.94
N GLU A 68 -7.80 -4.90 -16.38
CA GLU A 68 -8.97 -4.14 -15.96
C GLU A 68 -9.11 -4.07 -14.44
N ARG A 69 -8.91 -5.21 -13.77
CA ARG A 69 -9.07 -5.28 -12.32
C ARG A 69 -8.00 -4.48 -11.58
N SER A 70 -6.73 -4.67 -11.93
CA SER A 70 -5.63 -3.95 -11.28
C SER A 70 -5.69 -2.45 -11.60
N ASN A 71 -6.08 -2.09 -12.82
CA ASN A 71 -6.25 -0.68 -13.19
C ASN A 71 -7.35 -0.01 -12.38
N MET A 72 -8.46 -0.73 -12.13
CA MET A 72 -9.54 -0.21 -11.31
C MET A 72 -9.09 0.01 -9.87
N MET A 73 -8.33 -0.93 -9.32
CA MET A 73 -7.77 -0.79 -7.96
C MET A 73 -6.82 0.40 -7.88
N LEU A 74 -5.98 0.59 -8.90
CA LEU A 74 -5.06 1.72 -8.93
C LEU A 74 -5.80 3.05 -8.99
N GLN A 75 -6.88 3.12 -9.75
CA GLN A 75 -7.69 4.33 -9.83
C GLN A 75 -8.24 4.70 -8.44
N GLU A 76 -8.77 3.72 -7.72
CA GLU A 76 -9.27 3.95 -6.37
C GLU A 76 -8.16 4.39 -5.42
N ALA A 77 -6.98 3.80 -5.55
CA ALA A 77 -5.84 4.17 -4.73
C ALA A 77 -5.41 5.63 -4.99
N LEU A 78 -5.32 6.01 -6.27
CA LEU A 78 -4.97 7.38 -6.65
C LEU A 78 -5.98 8.38 -6.08
N GLU A 79 -7.26 8.03 -6.07
CA GLU A 79 -8.30 8.87 -5.48
C GLU A 79 -8.16 8.97 -3.96
N SER A 80 -7.68 7.92 -3.32
CA SER A 80 -7.51 7.93 -1.87
C SER A 80 -6.38 8.86 -1.42
N ASN A 81 -5.32 8.98 -2.21
CA ASN A 81 -4.20 9.87 -1.91
C ASN A 81 -3.36 10.08 -3.17
N GLN A 82 -3.39 11.29 -3.70
CA GLN A 82 -2.67 11.64 -4.93
C GLN A 82 -1.19 11.94 -4.69
N CYS A 83 -0.77 12.07 -3.45
CA CYS A 83 0.61 12.40 -3.12
C CYS A 83 1.53 11.17 -3.12
N VAL A 84 0.98 9.97 -3.02
CA VAL A 84 1.76 8.73 -2.89
C VAL A 84 2.69 8.47 -4.08
N PRO A 85 2.25 8.62 -5.34
CA PRO A 85 3.12 8.28 -6.47
C PRO A 85 4.47 8.99 -6.48
N ALA A 86 4.50 10.29 -6.11
CA ALA A 86 5.75 11.03 -6.10
C ALA A 86 6.81 10.41 -5.18
N TYR A 87 6.37 9.90 -4.05
CA TYR A 87 7.28 9.25 -3.09
C TYR A 87 7.67 7.85 -3.51
N LEU A 88 6.75 7.08 -4.10
CA LEU A 88 7.06 5.74 -4.61
C LEU A 88 8.02 5.81 -5.80
N LEU A 89 7.86 6.80 -6.66
CA LEU A 89 8.67 6.97 -7.86
C LEU A 89 10.01 7.66 -7.60
N GLY A 90 10.25 8.10 -6.37
CA GLY A 90 11.48 8.79 -6.03
C GLY A 90 11.55 10.22 -6.50
N GLU A 91 10.44 10.81 -6.93
CA GLU A 91 10.38 12.23 -7.35
C GLU A 91 10.47 13.16 -6.15
N LYS A 92 10.01 12.69 -5.00
CA LYS A 92 10.18 13.38 -3.72
C LYS A 92 10.88 12.44 -2.76
N ALA A 93 11.81 12.99 -1.97
CA ALA A 93 12.54 12.20 -0.98
C ALA A 93 11.66 11.95 0.24
N ILE A 94 11.69 10.72 0.75
CA ILE A 94 11.03 10.40 2.02
C ILE A 94 11.88 11.01 3.12
N PRO A 95 11.31 11.90 3.97
CA PRO A 95 12.08 12.53 5.03
C PRO A 95 12.67 11.50 5.98
N TRP A 96 13.89 11.77 6.47
CA TRP A 96 14.51 10.91 7.45
C TRP A 96 13.65 10.81 8.72
N ARG A 97 13.09 11.93 9.17
CA ARG A 97 12.15 11.96 10.30
C ARG A 97 10.73 11.96 9.76
N LYS A 98 9.99 10.87 10.02
CA LYS A 98 8.61 10.74 9.57
C LYS A 98 7.68 11.60 10.39
N PRO A 99 6.53 12.03 9.80
CA PRO A 99 5.54 12.80 10.55
C PRO A 99 4.96 11.99 11.70
N ASN A 100 4.60 12.67 12.79
CA ASN A 100 3.98 12.04 13.95
C ASN A 100 2.47 11.88 13.79
N TYR A 101 1.88 12.59 12.85
CA TYR A 101 0.44 12.56 12.60
C TYR A 101 0.17 12.75 11.12
N TYR A 102 -1.02 12.36 10.69
CA TYR A 102 -1.45 12.51 9.30
C TYR A 102 -2.96 12.61 9.22
N GLY A 103 -3.45 13.22 8.14
CA GLY A 103 -4.85 13.23 7.77
C GLY A 103 -5.08 12.40 6.52
N MET A 104 -6.29 11.90 6.33
CA MET A 104 -6.62 11.12 5.14
C MET A 104 -6.43 11.95 3.88
N GLY A 105 -5.67 11.40 2.94
CA GLY A 105 -5.41 12.03 1.65
C GLY A 105 -4.31 13.07 1.64
N ASP A 106 -3.65 13.34 2.78
CA ASP A 106 -2.63 14.37 2.83
C ASP A 106 -1.23 13.81 2.54
N GLU A 107 -0.26 14.73 2.49
CA GLU A 107 1.11 14.38 2.16
C GLU A 107 1.77 13.57 3.27
N ASN A 108 1.44 13.84 4.54
CA ASN A 108 2.00 13.08 5.66
C ASN A 108 1.59 11.61 5.59
N GLU A 109 0.34 11.34 5.24
CA GLU A 109 -0.13 9.97 5.05
C GLU A 109 0.67 9.27 3.94
N ALA A 110 0.91 9.98 2.83
CA ALA A 110 1.67 9.44 1.71
C ALA A 110 3.11 9.13 2.10
N ILE A 111 3.74 9.98 2.91
CA ILE A 111 5.10 9.76 3.39
C ILE A 111 5.17 8.51 4.25
N ILE A 112 4.24 8.34 5.17
CA ILE A 112 4.20 7.18 6.05
C ILE A 112 3.97 5.91 5.23
N TYR A 113 3.03 5.95 4.29
CA TYR A 113 2.79 4.80 3.42
C TYR A 113 4.05 4.41 2.65
N ALA A 114 4.68 5.37 1.98
CA ALA A 114 5.86 5.09 1.18
C ALA A 114 7.01 4.55 2.02
N SER A 115 7.15 5.04 3.26
CA SER A 115 8.20 4.53 4.15
C SER A 115 8.00 3.05 4.47
N HIS A 116 6.77 2.56 4.47
CA HIS A 116 6.46 1.15 4.73
C HIS A 116 6.54 0.28 3.47
N SER A 117 6.00 0.75 2.36
CA SER A 117 5.70 -0.11 1.21
C SER A 117 6.48 0.19 -0.07
N ARG A 118 7.31 1.23 -0.09
CA ARG A 118 8.08 1.57 -1.30
C ARG A 118 8.93 0.39 -1.79
N LYS A 119 9.55 -0.34 -0.88
CA LYS A 119 10.38 -1.47 -1.24
C LYS A 119 9.59 -2.55 -1.98
N ALA A 120 8.38 -2.84 -1.52
CA ALA A 120 7.53 -3.82 -2.18
C ALA A 120 7.19 -3.40 -3.62
N TRP A 121 6.92 -2.12 -3.84
CA TRP A 121 6.70 -1.59 -5.18
C TRP A 121 7.94 -1.72 -6.05
N GLU A 122 9.10 -1.39 -5.50
CA GLU A 122 10.37 -1.49 -6.24
C GLU A 122 10.69 -2.93 -6.61
N GLN A 123 10.33 -3.88 -5.77
CA GLN A 123 10.59 -5.30 -6.00
C GLN A 123 9.65 -5.93 -7.02
N THR A 124 8.55 -5.27 -7.36
CA THR A 124 7.56 -5.81 -8.27
C THR A 124 7.84 -5.34 -9.70
N PRO A 125 8.29 -6.24 -10.60
CA PRO A 125 8.63 -5.83 -11.97
C PRO A 125 7.47 -5.13 -12.68
N GLY A 126 7.75 -3.96 -13.25
CA GLY A 126 6.77 -3.21 -14.03
C GLY A 126 5.80 -2.36 -13.23
N ALA A 127 5.74 -2.54 -11.90
CA ALA A 127 4.72 -1.86 -11.10
C ALA A 127 4.92 -0.34 -11.07
N LEU A 128 6.13 0.13 -10.89
CA LEU A 128 6.40 1.57 -10.85
C LEU A 128 6.17 2.24 -12.20
N GLU A 129 6.53 1.57 -13.29
CA GLU A 129 6.26 2.09 -14.63
C GLU A 129 4.77 2.18 -14.89
N TRP A 130 4.03 1.17 -14.47
CA TRP A 130 2.58 1.14 -14.56
C TRP A 130 1.96 2.30 -13.76
N LEU A 131 2.40 2.48 -12.53
CA LEU A 131 1.95 3.58 -11.67
C LEU A 131 2.18 4.93 -12.34
N LYS A 132 3.38 5.14 -12.86
CA LYS A 132 3.76 6.39 -13.52
C LYS A 132 2.87 6.70 -14.72
N GLY A 133 2.61 5.68 -15.54
CA GLY A 133 1.75 5.85 -16.71
C GLY A 133 0.31 6.17 -16.36
N LYS A 134 -0.23 5.49 -15.37
CA LYS A 134 -1.61 5.72 -14.94
C LYS A 134 -1.78 7.05 -14.22
N ARG A 135 -0.78 7.50 -13.48
CA ARG A 135 -0.80 8.80 -12.84
C ARG A 135 -0.93 9.91 -13.88
N VAL A 136 -0.16 9.82 -14.96
CA VAL A 136 -0.21 10.81 -16.05
C VAL A 136 -1.59 10.79 -16.72
N SER A 137 -2.13 9.59 -16.97
CA SER A 137 -3.44 9.42 -17.58
C SER A 137 -4.56 9.97 -16.70
N SER A 138 -4.40 9.94 -15.39
CA SER A 138 -5.40 10.41 -14.44
C SER A 138 -5.35 11.92 -14.23
N ALA A 139 -4.24 12.52 -14.60
CA ALA A 139 -4.10 13.97 -14.50
C ALA A 139 -4.79 14.66 -15.67
#